data_9d7cdf1526d2054d37dc91ac4aa6a240
#
_entry.id   9d7cdf1526d2054d37dc91ac4aa6a240
#
_cell.length_a   1.000
_cell.length_b   1.000
_cell.length_c   1.000
_cell.angle_alpha   90.00
_cell.angle_beta   90.00
_cell.angle_gamma   90.00
#
_symmetry.space_group_name_H-M   'P 1'
#
loop_
_entity.id
_entity.type
_entity.pdbx_description
1 polymer ?
#
loop_
_entity_poly.entity_id
_entity_poly.type
_entity_poly.pdbx_seq_one_letter_code
_entity_poly.pdbx_strand_id
1 'polypeptide(L)'
;MINSIRGLILGLAALVVTSSFAQAAGDITAGRKVMVQCQACHGKDGLGKMTYTPNIAGQKYEYLVHALMAYKAGERRSQMMSAVTKNLSQEDIANAAAYYAAIKITVEVPKE
;
A
#
# COMPACT_ATOMS: atom_id res chain seq x y z
N MET A 1 -41.73 51.04 31.71
CA MET A 1 -42.04 49.65 31.51
C MET A 1 -41.07 49.11 30.50
N ILE A 2 -40.09 48.34 30.94
CA ILE A 2 -38.98 47.85 30.14
C ILE A 2 -39.22 46.35 29.88
N ASN A 3 -39.60 46.00 28.65
CA ASN A 3 -39.77 44.59 28.27
C ASN A 3 -38.43 44.03 27.77
N SER A 4 -37.82 43.21 28.60
CA SER A 4 -36.63 42.41 28.26
C SER A 4 -37.03 41.28 27.32
N ILE A 5 -36.59 41.35 26.07
CA ILE A 5 -36.66 40.26 25.13
C ILE A 5 -35.34 39.45 25.28
N ARG A 6 -35.44 38.31 25.95
CA ARG A 6 -34.32 37.35 26.04
C ARG A 6 -34.29 36.58 24.74
N GLY A 7 -33.36 36.93 23.86
CA GLY A 7 -33.05 36.16 22.66
C GLY A 7 -32.32 34.85 23.02
N LEU A 8 -32.99 33.73 22.77
CA LEU A 8 -32.48 32.39 22.90
C LEU A 8 -31.63 32.09 21.64
N ILE A 9 -30.31 32.17 21.75
CA ILE A 9 -29.42 31.76 20.68
C ILE A 9 -29.25 30.23 20.76
N LEU A 10 -29.97 29.52 19.89
CA LEU A 10 -29.72 28.08 19.66
C LEU A 10 -28.44 27.94 18.86
N GLY A 11 -27.34 27.57 19.54
CA GLY A 11 -26.10 27.18 18.89
C GLY A 11 -26.25 25.82 18.21
N LEU A 12 -26.30 25.81 16.88
CA LEU A 12 -26.27 24.61 16.06
C LEU A 12 -24.81 24.10 16.04
N ALA A 13 -24.51 23.12 16.91
CA ALA A 13 -23.22 22.42 16.87
C ALA A 13 -23.20 21.50 15.65
N ALA A 14 -22.48 21.91 14.60
CA ALA A 14 -22.20 21.07 13.45
C ALA A 14 -21.25 19.94 13.87
N LEU A 15 -21.73 18.70 13.95
CA LEU A 15 -20.91 17.51 14.07
C LEU A 15 -20.14 17.32 12.75
N VAL A 16 -18.88 17.66 12.74
CA VAL A 16 -17.97 17.31 11.64
C VAL A 16 -17.63 15.83 11.81
N VAL A 17 -18.32 14.97 11.06
CA VAL A 17 -17.98 13.54 10.95
C VAL A 17 -16.75 13.45 10.05
N THR A 18 -15.57 13.40 10.64
CA THR A 18 -14.33 13.06 9.91
C THR A 18 -14.35 11.57 9.58
N SER A 19 -14.76 11.23 8.35
CA SER A 19 -14.65 9.87 7.83
C SER A 19 -13.14 9.58 7.65
N SER A 20 -12.54 8.90 8.63
CA SER A 20 -11.23 8.28 8.45
C SER A 20 -11.38 7.16 7.44
N PHE A 21 -10.93 7.37 6.20
CA PHE A 21 -10.74 6.28 5.25
C PHE A 21 -9.59 5.43 5.78
N ALA A 22 -9.93 4.41 6.56
CA ALA A 22 -8.98 3.34 6.85
C ALA A 22 -8.65 2.69 5.50
N GLN A 23 -7.41 2.86 5.02
CA GLN A 23 -6.91 2.14 3.86
C GLN A 23 -7.04 0.65 4.19
N ALA A 24 -7.94 -0.06 3.51
CA ALA A 24 -8.09 -1.48 3.72
C ALA A 24 -6.77 -2.18 3.44
N ALA A 25 -6.32 -3.03 4.38
CA ALA A 25 -5.16 -3.89 4.14
C ALA A 25 -5.43 -4.73 2.89
N GLY A 26 -4.42 -4.89 2.03
CA GLY A 26 -4.58 -5.64 0.79
C GLY A 26 -4.96 -7.10 1.04
N ASP A 27 -5.64 -7.71 0.08
CA ASP A 27 -6.06 -9.11 0.10
C ASP A 27 -5.04 -10.01 -0.59
N ILE A 28 -4.60 -11.08 0.08
CA ILE A 28 -3.59 -12.03 -0.45
C ILE A 28 -4.14 -12.79 -1.66
N THR A 29 -5.41 -13.15 -1.66
CA THR A 29 -6.02 -13.92 -2.75
C THR A 29 -6.16 -13.07 -4.00
N ALA A 30 -6.59 -11.82 -3.86
CA ALA A 30 -6.57 -10.85 -4.94
C ALA A 30 -5.14 -10.55 -5.41
N GLY A 31 -4.19 -10.48 -4.48
CA GLY A 31 -2.76 -10.30 -4.75
C GLY A 31 -2.16 -11.38 -5.63
N ARG A 32 -2.65 -12.63 -5.57
CA ARG A 32 -2.24 -13.71 -6.49
C ARG A 32 -2.51 -13.38 -7.95
N LYS A 33 -3.57 -12.64 -8.25
CA LYS A 33 -3.91 -12.20 -9.61
C LYS A 33 -2.99 -11.07 -10.07
N VAL A 34 -2.74 -10.11 -9.20
CA VAL A 34 -1.84 -8.98 -9.50
C VAL A 34 -0.39 -9.45 -9.64
N MET A 35 0.04 -10.40 -8.80
CA MET A 35 1.39 -10.97 -8.79
C MET A 35 1.81 -11.57 -10.14
N VAL A 36 0.88 -12.00 -10.98
CA VAL A 36 1.19 -12.51 -12.31
C VAL A 36 2.03 -11.53 -13.14
N GLN A 37 1.84 -10.22 -12.95
CA GLN A 37 2.64 -9.19 -13.61
C GLN A 37 4.04 -9.01 -13.01
N CYS A 38 4.26 -9.50 -11.79
CA CYS A 38 5.50 -9.32 -11.02
C CYS A 38 6.41 -10.56 -11.11
N GLN A 39 5.82 -11.74 -11.30
CA GLN A 39 6.48 -13.03 -11.13
C GLN A 39 7.60 -13.31 -12.12
N ALA A 40 7.54 -12.73 -13.34
CA ALA A 40 8.59 -12.95 -14.34
C ALA A 40 9.96 -12.47 -13.84
N CYS A 41 9.98 -11.37 -13.07
CA CYS A 41 11.18 -10.78 -12.51
C CYS A 41 11.40 -11.15 -11.04
N HIS A 42 10.37 -11.08 -10.22
CA HIS A 42 10.45 -11.29 -8.77
C HIS A 42 10.09 -12.71 -8.31
N GLY A 43 9.61 -13.56 -9.21
CA GLY A 43 9.14 -14.92 -8.86
C GLY A 43 7.81 -14.93 -8.10
N LYS A 44 7.13 -16.07 -8.14
CA LYS A 44 5.97 -16.34 -7.25
C LYS A 44 6.38 -16.43 -5.79
N ASP A 45 7.61 -16.85 -5.56
CA ASP A 45 8.26 -17.00 -4.26
C ASP A 45 8.85 -15.69 -3.75
N GLY A 46 8.79 -14.62 -4.54
CA GLY A 46 9.39 -13.33 -4.19
C GLY A 46 10.90 -13.30 -4.23
N LEU A 47 11.54 -14.30 -4.84
CA LEU A 47 12.99 -14.33 -5.06
C LEU A 47 13.32 -13.84 -6.46
N GLY A 48 14.17 -12.84 -6.57
CA GLY A 48 14.57 -12.22 -7.83
C GLY A 48 15.13 -13.25 -8.81
N LYS A 49 14.65 -13.24 -10.05
CA LYS A 49 15.02 -14.19 -11.11
C LYS A 49 16.10 -13.63 -12.05
N MET A 50 16.45 -12.36 -11.93
CA MET A 50 17.49 -11.69 -12.72
C MET A 50 18.50 -11.02 -11.80
N THR A 51 19.71 -10.78 -12.32
CA THR A 51 20.85 -10.25 -11.54
C THR A 51 20.53 -8.99 -10.73
N TYR A 52 19.72 -8.10 -11.27
CA TYR A 52 19.40 -6.81 -10.63
C TYR A 52 17.98 -6.74 -10.06
N THR A 53 17.28 -7.87 -10.04
CA THR A 53 15.93 -7.92 -9.47
C THR A 53 15.99 -8.30 -8.00
N PRO A 54 15.54 -7.43 -7.08
CA PRO A 54 15.64 -7.72 -5.65
C PRO A 54 14.65 -8.79 -5.22
N ASN A 55 15.03 -9.52 -4.16
CA ASN A 55 14.11 -10.35 -3.41
C ASN A 55 13.11 -9.45 -2.67
N ILE A 56 11.84 -9.82 -2.72
CA ILE A 56 10.73 -9.11 -2.06
C ILE A 56 9.87 -10.04 -1.20
N ALA A 57 10.27 -11.32 -1.10
CA ALA A 57 9.64 -12.29 -0.23
C ALA A 57 9.69 -11.85 1.23
N GLY A 58 8.57 -11.87 1.92
CA GLY A 58 8.48 -11.54 3.35
C GLY A 58 8.83 -10.08 3.68
N GLN A 59 8.88 -9.21 2.69
CA GLN A 59 9.12 -7.79 2.90
C GLN A 59 7.91 -7.16 3.62
N LYS A 60 8.13 -6.10 4.39
CA LYS A 60 7.07 -5.41 5.12
C LYS A 60 6.03 -4.84 4.17
N TYR A 61 4.77 -5.07 4.49
CA TYR A 61 3.63 -4.61 3.69
C TYR A 61 3.67 -3.11 3.39
N GLU A 62 3.87 -2.30 4.43
CA GLU A 62 3.89 -0.84 4.30
C GLU A 62 5.04 -0.36 3.42
N TYR A 63 6.21 -1.02 3.52
CA TYR A 63 7.34 -0.72 2.65
C TYR A 63 7.03 -1.03 1.19
N LEU A 64 6.41 -2.18 0.91
CA LEU A 64 6.04 -2.56 -0.46
C LEU A 64 5.02 -1.59 -1.05
N VAL A 65 3.98 -1.22 -0.29
CA VAL A 65 2.99 -0.23 -0.73
C VAL A 65 3.68 1.10 -1.06
N HIS A 66 4.49 1.62 -0.14
CA HIS A 66 5.20 2.88 -0.34
C HIS A 66 6.13 2.83 -1.56
N ALA A 67 6.91 1.75 -1.71
CA ALA A 67 7.83 1.60 -2.83
C ALA A 67 7.10 1.54 -4.19
N LEU A 68 5.99 0.78 -4.29
CA LEU A 68 5.18 0.68 -5.50
C LEU A 68 4.52 2.01 -5.85
N MET A 69 3.99 2.72 -4.87
CA MET A 69 3.43 4.06 -5.06
C MET A 69 4.48 5.06 -5.53
N ALA A 70 5.68 5.02 -4.97
CA ALA A 70 6.78 5.90 -5.36
C ALA A 70 7.24 5.65 -6.82
N TYR A 71 7.28 4.40 -7.27
CA TYR A 71 7.52 4.08 -8.68
C TYR A 71 6.41 4.60 -9.59
N LYS A 72 5.15 4.40 -9.18
CA LYS A 72 3.98 4.86 -9.93
C LYS A 72 3.95 6.39 -10.06
N ALA A 73 4.32 7.11 -9.01
CA ALA A 73 4.39 8.57 -8.98
C ALA A 73 5.63 9.15 -9.68
N GLY A 74 6.62 8.30 -10.04
CA GLY A 74 7.88 8.76 -10.61
C GLY A 74 8.88 9.32 -9.59
N GLU A 75 8.57 9.22 -8.31
CA GLU A 75 9.44 9.66 -7.20
C GLU A 75 10.64 8.72 -7.01
N ARG A 76 10.44 7.44 -7.29
CA ARG A 76 11.50 6.44 -7.33
C ARG A 76 11.78 6.04 -8.78
N ARG A 77 13.07 6.08 -9.18
CA ARG A 77 13.47 5.83 -10.58
C ARG A 77 13.76 4.35 -10.82
N SER A 78 13.02 3.77 -11.74
CA SER A 78 13.29 2.49 -12.38
C SER A 78 12.41 2.40 -13.61
N GLN A 79 13.00 2.36 -14.79
CA GLN A 79 12.25 2.27 -16.04
C GLN A 79 11.30 1.07 -16.04
N MET A 80 11.77 -0.08 -15.59
CA MET A 80 10.98 -1.32 -15.52
C MET A 80 9.84 -1.22 -14.51
N MET A 81 10.14 -0.85 -13.26
CA MET A 81 9.14 -0.77 -12.20
C MET A 81 8.13 0.34 -12.45
N SER A 82 8.56 1.49 -13.00
CA SER A 82 7.63 2.56 -13.37
C SER A 82 6.67 2.14 -14.47
N ALA A 83 7.13 1.36 -15.46
CA ALA A 83 6.28 0.80 -16.49
C ALA A 83 5.24 -0.19 -15.93
N VAL A 84 5.66 -1.08 -15.04
CA VAL A 84 4.76 -2.08 -14.40
C VAL A 84 3.73 -1.41 -13.51
N THR A 85 4.14 -0.45 -12.68
CA THR A 85 3.24 0.17 -11.69
C THR A 85 2.28 1.20 -12.28
N LYS A 86 2.56 1.71 -13.48
CA LYS A 86 1.78 2.78 -14.12
C LYS A 86 0.29 2.48 -14.14
N ASN A 87 -0.08 1.25 -14.49
CA ASN A 87 -1.47 0.83 -14.69
C ASN A 87 -2.09 0.14 -13.47
N LEU A 88 -1.35 -0.02 -12.37
CA LEU A 88 -1.89 -0.59 -11.14
C LEU A 88 -2.77 0.43 -10.42
N SER A 89 -3.94 0.00 -9.95
CA SER A 89 -4.74 0.78 -9.01
C SER A 89 -4.08 0.79 -7.62
N GLN A 90 -4.55 1.63 -6.71
CA GLN A 90 -4.11 1.59 -5.32
C GLN A 90 -4.47 0.25 -4.66
N GLU A 91 -5.61 -0.31 -5.01
CA GLU A 91 -6.04 -1.63 -4.55
C GLU A 91 -5.11 -2.74 -5.07
N ASP A 92 -4.74 -2.72 -6.35
CA ASP A 92 -3.76 -3.66 -6.91
C ASP A 92 -2.42 -3.60 -6.19
N ILE A 93 -1.94 -2.40 -5.90
CA ILE A 93 -0.70 -2.18 -5.14
C ILE A 93 -0.81 -2.78 -3.73
N ALA A 94 -1.91 -2.51 -3.03
CA ALA A 94 -2.15 -3.06 -1.70
C ALA A 94 -2.23 -4.60 -1.73
N ASN A 95 -2.92 -5.16 -2.72
CA ASN A 95 -3.07 -6.61 -2.87
C ASN A 95 -1.75 -7.29 -3.23
N ALA A 96 -0.96 -6.73 -4.15
CA ALA A 96 0.38 -7.25 -4.47
C ALA A 96 1.31 -7.21 -3.27
N ALA A 97 1.29 -6.11 -2.52
CA ALA A 97 2.06 -5.97 -1.29
C ALA A 97 1.66 -7.01 -0.24
N ALA A 98 0.35 -7.25 -0.06
CA ALA A 98 -0.15 -8.27 0.86
C ALA A 98 0.33 -9.69 0.48
N TYR A 99 0.33 -10.02 -0.81
CA TYR A 99 0.81 -11.30 -1.30
C TYR A 99 2.28 -11.54 -0.96
N TYR A 100 3.17 -10.63 -1.36
CA TYR A 100 4.61 -10.81 -1.13
C TYR A 100 5.01 -10.68 0.35
N ALA A 101 4.34 -9.82 1.12
CA ALA A 101 4.57 -9.70 2.55
C ALA A 101 4.20 -10.97 3.34
N ALA A 102 3.20 -11.73 2.85
CA ALA A 102 2.75 -12.97 3.50
C ALA A 102 3.69 -14.17 3.28
N ILE A 103 4.65 -14.07 2.36
CA ILE A 103 5.61 -15.16 2.10
C ILE A 103 6.52 -15.32 3.32
N LYS A 104 6.58 -16.53 3.86
CA LYS A 104 7.46 -16.86 4.98
C LYS A 104 8.89 -17.03 4.49
N ILE A 105 9.83 -16.40 5.18
CA ILE A 105 11.26 -16.52 4.94
C ILE A 105 11.97 -16.99 6.22
N THR A 106 13.08 -17.69 6.03
CA THR A 106 14.01 -18.02 7.10
C THR A 106 15.32 -17.30 6.83
N VAL A 107 15.91 -16.71 7.85
CA VAL A 107 17.17 -15.96 7.74
C VAL A 107 18.26 -16.70 8.51
N GLU A 108 19.38 -16.89 7.86
CA GLU A 108 20.60 -17.40 8.49
C GLU A 108 21.66 -16.30 8.44
N VAL A 109 22.18 -15.96 9.62
CA VAL A 109 23.24 -14.95 9.73
C VAL A 109 24.60 -15.63 9.56
N PRO A 110 25.51 -15.09 8.75
CA PRO A 110 26.86 -15.62 8.64
C PRO A 110 27.52 -15.71 10.01
N LYS A 111 28.22 -16.81 10.24
CA LYS A 111 29.05 -16.96 11.45
C LYS A 111 30.32 -16.11 11.27
N GLU A 112 30.73 -15.43 12.34
CA GLU A 112 32.00 -14.74 12.42
C GLU A 112 33.17 -15.74 12.41
#